data_e86fba475a5a61038da3bb35cf9da649
#
_entry.id   e86fba475a5a61038da3bb35cf9da649
#
_cell.length_a   1.000
_cell.length_b   1.000
_cell.length_c   1.000
_cell.angle_alpha   90.00
_cell.angle_beta   90.00
_cell.angle_gamma   90.00
#
_symmetry.space_group_name_H-M   'P 1'
#
loop_
_entity.id
_entity.type
_entity.pdbx_description
1 polymer ?
#
loop_
_entity_poly.entity_id
_entity_poly.type
_entity_poly.pdbx_seq_one_letter_code
_entity_poly.pdbx_strand_id
1 'polypeptide(L)'
;MKTHSLDSQALELDVDLVTLARAAFQHSRAGETERMARLLSAGLPVNLCNERGDTLLMLASYYGNLDITRLLLEHRADPERTNDRGQTPLAGAAFKGDIVVAKLLLDYGARVDGKGPDGRTALMTAAMFDQLEVVKLLVERGASTESRDARGFTALDYARAMGAQNTASWLEQFLPKN
;
A
#
# COMPACT_ATOMS: atom_id res chain seq x y z
N MET A 1 1.01 49.00 -15.19
CA MET A 1 2.15 48.20 -14.71
C MET A 1 1.82 47.52 -13.39
N LYS A 2 1.03 46.45 -13.37
CA LYS A 2 0.73 45.63 -12.15
C LYS A 2 0.45 44.16 -12.44
N THR A 3 1.04 43.57 -13.49
CA THR A 3 0.79 42.16 -13.87
C THR A 3 1.96 41.22 -13.57
N HIS A 4 3.14 41.71 -13.16
CA HIS A 4 4.33 40.88 -12.91
C HIS A 4 4.46 40.34 -11.50
N SER A 5 3.64 40.79 -10.53
CA SER A 5 3.76 40.37 -9.12
C SER A 5 3.01 39.08 -8.79
N LEU A 6 1.91 38.78 -9.49
CA LEU A 6 1.09 37.59 -9.23
C LEU A 6 1.72 36.31 -9.79
N ASP A 7 2.36 36.40 -10.94
CA ASP A 7 3.03 35.25 -11.56
C ASP A 7 4.28 34.79 -10.78
N SER A 8 5.02 35.75 -10.20
CA SER A 8 6.20 35.44 -9.38
C SER A 8 5.83 34.76 -8.05
N GLN A 9 4.75 35.19 -7.41
CA GLN A 9 4.26 34.58 -6.16
C GLN A 9 3.66 33.18 -6.41
N ALA A 10 2.97 32.99 -7.53
CA ALA A 10 2.46 31.68 -7.92
C ALA A 10 3.62 30.69 -8.22
N LEU A 11 4.67 31.15 -8.89
CA LEU A 11 5.87 30.34 -9.18
C LEU A 11 6.67 30.00 -7.91
N GLU A 12 6.78 30.92 -6.95
CA GLU A 12 7.43 30.67 -5.65
C GLU A 12 6.62 29.67 -4.81
N LEU A 13 5.28 29.77 -4.81
CA LEU A 13 4.39 28.81 -4.14
C LEU A 13 4.46 27.41 -4.76
N ASP A 14 4.57 27.31 -6.07
CA ASP A 14 4.71 26.03 -6.77
C ASP A 14 6.06 25.34 -6.48
N VAL A 15 7.14 26.11 -6.40
CA VAL A 15 8.47 25.59 -6.04
C VAL A 15 8.48 25.08 -4.60
N ASP A 16 7.82 25.78 -3.68
CA ASP A 16 7.72 25.35 -2.28
C ASP A 16 6.88 24.07 -2.13
N LEU A 17 5.76 23.96 -2.82
CA LEU A 17 4.90 22.77 -2.80
C LEU A 17 5.60 21.53 -3.34
N VAL A 18 6.34 21.64 -4.44
CA VAL A 18 7.12 20.54 -5.01
C VAL A 18 8.21 20.09 -4.05
N THR A 19 8.88 21.03 -3.38
CA THR A 19 9.93 20.74 -2.40
C THR A 19 9.33 20.03 -1.18
N LEU A 20 8.21 20.51 -0.65
CA LEU A 20 7.49 19.90 0.47
C LEU A 20 6.98 18.48 0.12
N ALA A 21 6.42 18.30 -1.08
CA ALA A 21 5.98 17.00 -1.56
C ALA A 21 7.15 16.02 -1.65
N ARG A 22 8.29 16.44 -2.22
CA ARG A 22 9.50 15.61 -2.28
C ARG A 22 10.01 15.22 -0.89
N ALA A 23 10.03 16.16 0.05
CA ALA A 23 10.39 15.89 1.43
C ALA A 23 9.43 14.86 2.08
N ALA A 24 8.13 14.99 1.87
CA ALA A 24 7.15 14.05 2.38
C ALA A 24 7.37 12.61 1.88
N PHE A 25 7.68 12.43 0.59
CA PHE A 25 8.04 11.10 0.07
C PHE A 25 9.33 10.55 0.67
N GLN A 26 10.31 11.40 0.94
CA GLN A 26 11.54 10.98 1.64
C GLN A 26 11.23 10.57 3.08
N HIS A 27 10.46 11.37 3.83
CA HIS A 27 10.07 11.06 5.20
C HIS A 27 9.26 9.76 5.28
N SER A 28 8.35 9.52 4.33
CA SER A 28 7.58 8.27 4.26
C SER A 28 8.47 7.03 4.11
N ARG A 29 9.57 7.14 3.34
CA ARG A 29 10.54 6.04 3.16
C ARG A 29 11.47 5.87 4.35
N ALA A 30 11.87 6.99 4.96
CA ALA A 30 12.88 7.03 6.03
C ALA A 30 12.33 6.78 7.44
N GLY A 31 10.99 6.78 7.62
CA GLY A 31 10.38 6.63 8.93
C GLY A 31 10.42 7.88 9.80
N GLU A 32 10.56 9.07 9.20
CA GLU A 32 10.69 10.34 9.92
C GLU A 32 9.34 10.91 10.34
N THR A 33 8.71 10.26 11.32
CA THR A 33 7.31 10.50 11.75
C THR A 33 7.06 11.94 12.19
N GLU A 34 7.94 12.53 13.00
CA GLU A 34 7.75 13.89 13.48
C GLU A 34 7.77 14.93 12.34
N ARG A 35 8.65 14.72 11.35
CA ARG A 35 8.72 15.60 10.18
C ARG A 35 7.48 15.47 9.32
N MET A 36 7.00 14.24 9.10
CA MET A 36 5.75 14.00 8.41
C MET A 36 4.57 14.65 9.12
N ALA A 37 4.48 14.53 10.45
CA ALA A 37 3.41 15.16 11.23
C ALA A 37 3.38 16.69 11.05
N ARG A 38 4.55 17.34 11.03
CA ARG A 38 4.64 18.80 10.78
C ARG A 38 4.13 19.17 9.39
N LEU A 39 4.47 18.39 8.35
CA LEU A 39 4.00 18.64 6.98
C LEU A 39 2.47 18.49 6.88
N LEU A 40 1.90 17.44 7.47
CA LEU A 40 0.45 17.22 7.49
C LEU A 40 -0.27 18.34 8.27
N SER A 41 0.28 18.77 9.42
CA SER A 41 -0.27 19.90 10.20
C SER A 41 -0.19 21.23 9.45
N ALA A 42 0.79 21.39 8.56
CA ALA A 42 0.93 22.55 7.67
C ALA A 42 0.00 22.49 6.45
N GLY A 43 -0.85 21.44 6.33
CA GLY A 43 -1.84 21.32 5.26
C GLY A 43 -1.36 20.52 4.05
N LEU A 44 -0.26 19.76 4.16
CA LEU A 44 0.13 18.87 3.07
C LEU A 44 -0.98 17.84 2.77
N PRO A 45 -1.44 17.71 1.51
CA PRO A 45 -2.45 16.72 1.18
C PRO A 45 -1.98 15.29 1.47
N VAL A 46 -2.70 14.56 2.32
CA VAL A 46 -2.31 13.22 2.80
C VAL A 46 -2.25 12.18 1.67
N ASN A 47 -3.07 12.36 0.63
CA ASN A 47 -3.17 11.45 -0.52
C ASN A 47 -2.29 11.88 -1.71
N LEU A 48 -1.22 12.63 -1.47
CA LEU A 48 -0.24 12.91 -2.51
C LEU A 48 0.31 11.63 -3.11
N CYS A 49 0.54 11.64 -4.41
CA CYS A 49 1.23 10.57 -5.13
C CYS A 49 2.43 11.12 -5.91
N ASN A 50 3.43 10.27 -6.06
CA ASN A 50 4.59 10.57 -6.89
C ASN A 50 4.29 10.29 -8.38
N GLU A 51 5.31 10.43 -9.24
CA GLU A 51 5.24 10.19 -10.69
C GLU A 51 4.87 8.74 -11.08
N ARG A 52 4.86 7.81 -10.14
CA ARG A 52 4.49 6.39 -10.32
C ARG A 52 3.12 6.06 -9.70
N GLY A 53 2.40 7.07 -9.27
CA GLY A 53 1.16 6.91 -8.51
C GLY A 53 1.35 6.41 -7.08
N ASP A 54 2.60 6.19 -6.58
CA ASP A 54 2.79 5.74 -5.22
C ASP A 54 2.39 6.83 -4.23
N THR A 55 1.47 6.53 -3.32
CA THR A 55 1.06 7.45 -2.25
C THR A 55 2.05 7.46 -1.09
N LEU A 56 1.95 8.47 -0.21
CA LEU A 56 2.71 8.50 1.04
C LEU A 56 2.46 7.24 1.88
N LEU A 57 1.18 6.82 1.97
CA LEU A 57 0.79 5.60 2.69
C LEU A 57 1.42 4.34 2.09
N MET A 58 1.43 4.25 0.76
CA MET A 58 2.04 3.13 0.04
C MET A 58 3.53 2.99 0.35
N LEU A 59 4.25 4.12 0.31
CA LEU A 59 5.67 4.12 0.63
C LEU A 59 5.93 3.77 2.09
N ALA A 60 5.20 4.36 3.03
CA ALA A 60 5.34 4.06 4.45
C ALA A 60 5.09 2.56 4.71
N SER A 61 4.02 2.00 4.15
CA SER A 61 3.67 0.58 4.29
C SER A 61 4.71 -0.34 3.68
N TYR A 62 5.19 -0.03 2.47
CA TYR A 62 6.19 -0.84 1.77
C TYR A 62 7.55 -0.87 2.49
N TYR A 63 7.93 0.24 3.14
CA TYR A 63 9.17 0.34 3.89
C TYR A 63 9.05 -0.09 5.36
N GLY A 64 7.87 -0.56 5.79
CA GLY A 64 7.62 -1.05 7.15
C GLY A 64 7.58 0.04 8.21
N ASN A 65 7.35 1.29 7.82
CA ASN A 65 7.32 2.43 8.74
C ASN A 65 5.97 2.52 9.44
N LEU A 66 5.79 1.70 10.48
CA LEU A 66 4.54 1.53 11.20
C LEU A 66 3.96 2.85 11.73
N ASP A 67 4.79 3.68 12.36
CA ASP A 67 4.35 4.95 12.97
C ASP A 67 3.86 5.95 11.93
N ILE A 68 4.56 6.07 10.79
CA ILE A 68 4.10 6.92 9.68
C ILE A 68 2.85 6.33 9.03
N THR A 69 2.79 5.01 8.85
CA THR A 69 1.59 4.34 8.32
C THR A 69 0.38 4.67 9.19
N ARG A 70 0.52 4.55 10.50
CA ARG A 70 -0.54 4.92 11.47
C ARG A 70 -0.90 6.40 11.37
N LEU A 71 0.08 7.28 11.40
CA LEU A 71 -0.11 8.73 11.30
C LEU A 71 -0.90 9.11 10.03
N LEU A 72 -0.53 8.56 8.89
CA LEU A 72 -1.22 8.82 7.61
C LEU A 72 -2.66 8.32 7.64
N LEU A 73 -2.90 7.13 8.18
CA LEU A 73 -4.26 6.55 8.32
C LEU A 73 -5.13 7.39 9.28
N GLU A 74 -4.58 7.86 10.39
CA GLU A 74 -5.26 8.80 11.32
C GLU A 74 -5.62 10.12 10.65
N HIS A 75 -4.80 10.58 9.68
CA HIS A 75 -5.09 11.73 8.82
C HIS A 75 -5.96 11.38 7.61
N ARG A 76 -6.60 10.20 7.61
CA ARG A 76 -7.53 9.72 6.56
C ARG A 76 -6.86 9.50 5.19
N ALA A 77 -5.64 9.02 5.18
CA ALA A 77 -5.07 8.49 3.96
C ALA A 77 -5.95 7.36 3.42
N ASP A 78 -6.20 7.37 2.11
CA ASP A 78 -7.01 6.35 1.45
C ASP A 78 -6.21 5.04 1.29
N PRO A 79 -6.57 3.95 2.00
CA PRO A 79 -5.86 2.68 1.94
C PRO A 79 -6.13 1.88 0.66
N GLU A 80 -7.11 2.32 -0.16
CA GLU A 80 -7.49 1.65 -1.40
C GLU A 80 -6.85 2.27 -2.64
N ARG A 81 -6.17 3.40 -2.49
CA ARG A 81 -5.56 4.06 -3.63
C ARG A 81 -4.45 3.22 -4.23
N THR A 82 -4.53 2.95 -5.54
CA THR A 82 -3.54 2.17 -6.28
C THR A 82 -2.50 3.07 -6.93
N ASN A 83 -1.29 2.55 -7.11
CA ASN A 83 -0.29 3.17 -7.97
C ASN A 83 -0.52 2.78 -9.45
N ASP A 84 0.34 3.24 -10.37
CA ASP A 84 0.25 2.97 -11.81
C ASP A 84 0.40 1.48 -12.17
N ARG A 85 0.90 0.66 -11.23
CA ARG A 85 0.96 -0.81 -11.35
C ARG A 85 -0.27 -1.50 -10.76
N GLY A 86 -1.24 -0.74 -10.29
CA GLY A 86 -2.44 -1.27 -9.66
C GLY A 86 -2.21 -1.87 -8.25
N GLN A 87 -1.11 -1.55 -7.60
CA GLN A 87 -0.81 -2.06 -6.28
C GLN A 87 -1.46 -1.18 -5.20
N THR A 88 -2.06 -1.81 -4.18
CA THR A 88 -2.56 -1.15 -2.98
C THR A 88 -1.50 -1.13 -1.87
N PRO A 89 -1.63 -0.28 -0.84
CA PRO A 89 -0.78 -0.33 0.36
C PRO A 89 -0.75 -1.73 1.00
N LEU A 90 -1.90 -2.41 1.09
CA LEU A 90 -1.99 -3.77 1.64
C LEU A 90 -1.22 -4.79 0.79
N ALA A 91 -1.25 -4.68 -0.54
CA ALA A 91 -0.45 -5.53 -1.42
C ALA A 91 1.05 -5.28 -1.23
N GLY A 92 1.46 -4.03 -0.94
CA GLY A 92 2.84 -3.69 -0.62
C GLY A 92 3.33 -4.34 0.69
N ALA A 93 2.53 -4.27 1.76
CA ALA A 93 2.81 -4.94 3.03
C ALA A 93 2.85 -6.47 2.85
N ALA A 94 1.93 -7.02 2.05
CA ALA A 94 1.88 -8.45 1.73
C ALA A 94 3.13 -8.92 0.97
N PHE A 95 3.61 -8.14 0.02
CA PHE A 95 4.86 -8.42 -0.69
C PHE A 95 6.06 -8.51 0.28
N LYS A 96 6.13 -7.62 1.26
CA LYS A 96 7.21 -7.54 2.25
C LYS A 96 7.09 -8.59 3.37
N GLY A 97 5.94 -9.23 3.51
CA GLY A 97 5.65 -10.11 4.64
C GLY A 97 5.46 -9.37 5.96
N ASP A 98 5.18 -8.07 5.91
CA ASP A 98 5.01 -7.26 7.11
C ASP A 98 3.59 -7.42 7.68
N ILE A 99 3.46 -8.40 8.57
CA ILE A 99 2.19 -8.73 9.23
C ILE A 99 1.65 -7.58 10.09
N VAL A 100 2.55 -6.78 10.70
CA VAL A 100 2.15 -5.70 11.60
C VAL A 100 1.52 -4.56 10.81
N VAL A 101 2.18 -4.16 9.71
CA VAL A 101 1.65 -3.15 8.79
C VAL A 101 0.39 -3.64 8.10
N ALA A 102 0.35 -4.91 7.64
CA ALA A 102 -0.83 -5.48 7.02
C ALA A 102 -2.04 -5.46 7.97
N LYS A 103 -1.84 -5.85 9.24
CA LYS A 103 -2.87 -5.78 10.28
C LYS A 103 -3.36 -4.34 10.49
N LEU A 104 -2.44 -3.39 10.60
CA LEU A 104 -2.78 -1.98 10.79
C LEU A 104 -3.65 -1.45 9.64
N LEU A 105 -3.28 -1.74 8.39
CA LEU A 105 -4.05 -1.32 7.21
C LEU A 105 -5.47 -1.90 7.25
N LEU A 106 -5.63 -3.19 7.58
CA LEU A 106 -6.94 -3.85 7.72
C LEU A 106 -7.76 -3.24 8.85
N ASP A 107 -7.15 -2.95 10.00
CA ASP A 107 -7.82 -2.33 11.16
C ASP A 107 -8.32 -0.90 10.83
N TYR A 108 -7.68 -0.22 9.87
CA TYR A 108 -8.10 1.09 9.36
C TYR A 108 -8.94 1.02 8.08
N GLY A 109 -9.50 -0.14 7.76
CA GLY A 109 -10.53 -0.30 6.74
C GLY A 109 -10.02 -0.62 5.34
N ALA A 110 -8.75 -1.02 5.17
CA ALA A 110 -8.30 -1.60 3.92
C ALA A 110 -9.14 -2.84 3.59
N ARG A 111 -9.64 -2.94 2.36
CA ARG A 111 -10.43 -4.11 1.93
C ARG A 111 -9.51 -5.30 1.76
N VAL A 112 -9.80 -6.37 2.47
CA VAL A 112 -8.99 -7.61 2.45
C VAL A 112 -8.89 -8.20 1.04
N ASP A 113 -9.97 -8.13 0.25
CA ASP A 113 -10.03 -8.54 -1.16
C ASP A 113 -9.97 -7.37 -2.15
N GLY A 114 -9.39 -6.23 -1.73
CA GLY A 114 -9.11 -5.10 -2.61
C GLY A 114 -8.25 -5.55 -3.79
N LYS A 115 -8.68 -5.17 -5.02
CA LYS A 115 -8.03 -5.59 -6.27
C LYS A 115 -7.49 -4.40 -7.03
N GLY A 116 -6.30 -4.56 -7.58
CA GLY A 116 -5.82 -3.67 -8.63
C GLY A 116 -6.54 -3.91 -9.98
N PRO A 117 -6.23 -3.12 -11.01
CA PRO A 117 -6.79 -3.28 -12.36
C PRO A 117 -6.54 -4.65 -12.98
N ASP A 118 -5.47 -5.32 -12.60
CA ASP A 118 -5.13 -6.68 -13.01
C ASP A 118 -5.88 -7.78 -12.22
N GLY A 119 -6.74 -7.39 -11.29
CA GLY A 119 -7.54 -8.30 -10.46
C GLY A 119 -6.74 -8.95 -9.32
N ARG A 120 -5.45 -8.64 -9.14
CA ARG A 120 -4.65 -9.23 -8.05
C ARG A 120 -5.06 -8.69 -6.68
N THR A 121 -5.15 -9.63 -5.72
CA THR A 121 -5.37 -9.34 -4.30
C THR A 121 -4.07 -9.35 -3.51
N ALA A 122 -4.11 -8.80 -2.28
CA ALA A 122 -3.00 -8.92 -1.34
C ALA A 122 -2.67 -10.38 -1.00
N LEU A 123 -3.69 -11.26 -0.92
CA LEU A 123 -3.52 -12.69 -0.70
C LEU A 123 -2.70 -13.35 -1.82
N MET A 124 -2.98 -13.03 -3.08
CA MET A 124 -2.20 -13.53 -4.22
C MET A 124 -0.75 -13.06 -4.15
N THR A 125 -0.54 -11.80 -3.76
CA THR A 125 0.82 -11.25 -3.60
C THR A 125 1.57 -11.94 -2.47
N ALA A 126 0.96 -12.10 -1.29
CA ALA A 126 1.59 -12.81 -0.17
C ALA A 126 1.94 -14.27 -0.55
N ALA A 127 1.03 -14.95 -1.25
CA ALA A 127 1.22 -16.32 -1.69
C ALA A 127 2.38 -16.48 -2.69
N MET A 128 2.51 -15.54 -3.61
CA MET A 128 3.58 -15.49 -4.61
C MET A 128 4.98 -15.44 -3.97
N PHE A 129 5.11 -14.77 -2.82
CA PHE A 129 6.38 -14.53 -2.15
C PHE A 129 6.58 -15.37 -0.86
N ASP A 130 5.81 -16.45 -0.71
CA ASP A 130 5.83 -17.38 0.43
C ASP A 130 5.65 -16.71 1.81
N GLN A 131 4.87 -15.63 1.86
CA GLN A 131 4.63 -14.86 3.09
C GLN A 131 3.51 -15.51 3.92
N LEU A 132 3.78 -16.71 4.45
CA LEU A 132 2.78 -17.58 5.09
C LEU A 132 2.00 -16.88 6.21
N GLU A 133 2.67 -16.11 7.07
CA GLU A 133 1.99 -15.45 8.20
C GLU A 133 1.05 -14.34 7.73
N VAL A 134 1.38 -13.63 6.65
CA VAL A 134 0.48 -12.66 6.03
C VAL A 134 -0.68 -13.37 5.34
N VAL A 135 -0.43 -14.51 4.68
CA VAL A 135 -1.49 -15.35 4.08
C VAL A 135 -2.51 -15.77 5.15
N LYS A 136 -2.04 -16.27 6.29
CA LYS A 136 -2.90 -16.66 7.43
C LYS A 136 -3.73 -15.46 7.92
N LEU A 137 -3.08 -14.32 8.17
CA LEU A 137 -3.76 -13.09 8.60
C LEU A 137 -4.86 -12.69 7.62
N LEU A 138 -4.56 -12.67 6.31
CA LEU A 138 -5.54 -12.25 5.29
C LEU A 138 -6.74 -13.20 5.25
N VAL A 139 -6.52 -14.53 5.32
CA VAL A 139 -7.60 -15.52 5.36
C VAL A 139 -8.42 -15.41 6.65
N GLU A 140 -7.78 -15.21 7.81
CA GLU A 140 -8.46 -14.93 9.09
C GLU A 140 -9.32 -13.67 9.03
N ARG A 141 -8.93 -12.69 8.22
CA ARG A 141 -9.68 -11.45 7.98
C ARG A 141 -10.71 -11.57 6.85
N GLY A 142 -10.93 -12.78 6.33
CA GLY A 142 -11.97 -13.09 5.35
C GLY A 142 -11.55 -12.98 3.89
N ALA A 143 -10.25 -12.97 3.58
CA ALA A 143 -9.78 -13.03 2.20
C ALA A 143 -10.26 -14.31 1.51
N SER A 144 -10.80 -14.17 0.29
CA SER A 144 -11.23 -15.30 -0.51
C SER A 144 -10.05 -16.03 -1.15
N THR A 145 -9.86 -17.29 -0.78
CA THR A 145 -8.84 -18.17 -1.39
C THR A 145 -9.18 -18.55 -2.83
N GLU A 146 -10.44 -18.39 -3.24
CA GLU A 146 -10.94 -18.70 -4.59
C GLU A 146 -10.95 -17.50 -5.54
N SER A 147 -10.65 -16.30 -5.03
CA SER A 147 -10.53 -15.10 -5.87
C SER A 147 -9.57 -15.35 -7.03
N ARG A 148 -9.94 -14.86 -8.22
CA ARG A 148 -9.12 -14.97 -9.43
C ARG A 148 -8.72 -13.59 -9.94
N ASP A 149 -7.49 -13.48 -10.44
CA ASP A 149 -7.04 -12.30 -11.17
C ASP A 149 -7.56 -12.27 -12.62
N ALA A 150 -7.19 -11.28 -13.39
CA ALA A 150 -7.60 -11.13 -14.79
C ALA A 150 -7.11 -12.28 -15.70
N ARG A 151 -6.11 -13.06 -15.28
CA ARG A 151 -5.60 -14.24 -15.98
C ARG A 151 -6.23 -15.54 -15.49
N GLY A 152 -7.13 -15.47 -14.49
CA GLY A 152 -7.78 -16.62 -13.88
C GLY A 152 -6.98 -17.30 -12.77
N PHE A 153 -5.84 -16.77 -12.34
CA PHE A 153 -4.99 -17.37 -11.30
C PHE A 153 -5.54 -17.05 -9.89
N THR A 154 -5.51 -18.07 -9.04
CA THR A 154 -5.77 -17.97 -7.59
C THR A 154 -4.49 -17.73 -6.80
N ALA A 155 -4.60 -17.48 -5.49
CA ALA A 155 -3.44 -17.41 -4.59
C ALA A 155 -2.64 -18.72 -4.59
N LEU A 156 -3.30 -19.87 -4.60
CA LEU A 156 -2.65 -21.17 -4.67
C LEU A 156 -1.91 -21.38 -6.00
N ASP A 157 -2.49 -20.95 -7.11
CA ASP A 157 -1.83 -21.04 -8.42
C ASP A 157 -0.53 -20.22 -8.42
N TYR A 158 -0.54 -19.04 -7.84
CA TYR A 158 0.66 -18.21 -7.67
C TYR A 158 1.71 -18.88 -6.78
N ALA A 159 1.30 -19.42 -5.62
CA ALA A 159 2.22 -20.10 -4.71
C ALA A 159 2.93 -21.28 -5.42
N ARG A 160 2.18 -22.11 -6.16
CA ARG A 160 2.72 -23.23 -6.92
C ARG A 160 3.66 -22.78 -8.04
N ALA A 161 3.26 -21.79 -8.81
CA ALA A 161 4.06 -21.27 -9.93
C ALA A 161 5.41 -20.68 -9.49
N MET A 162 5.45 -20.09 -8.28
CA MET A 162 6.65 -19.47 -7.71
C MET A 162 7.45 -20.40 -6.79
N GLY A 163 7.00 -21.64 -6.57
CA GLY A 163 7.65 -22.58 -5.66
C GLY A 163 7.54 -22.22 -4.18
N ALA A 164 6.52 -21.44 -3.80
CA ALA A 164 6.20 -21.02 -2.43
C ALA A 164 5.60 -22.20 -1.65
N GLN A 165 6.44 -23.14 -1.22
CA GLN A 165 6.01 -24.44 -0.70
C GLN A 165 5.19 -24.32 0.60
N ASN A 166 5.59 -23.46 1.53
CA ASN A 166 4.89 -23.30 2.81
C ASN A 166 3.47 -22.81 2.60
N THR A 167 3.34 -21.76 1.77
CA THR A 167 2.05 -21.16 1.45
C THR A 167 1.18 -22.09 0.61
N ALA A 168 1.76 -22.77 -0.39
CA ALA A 168 1.03 -23.74 -1.22
C ALA A 168 0.43 -24.85 -0.37
N SER A 169 1.25 -25.50 0.47
CA SER A 169 0.80 -26.58 1.36
C SER A 169 -0.28 -26.11 2.34
N TRP A 170 -0.19 -24.88 2.83
CA TRP A 170 -1.21 -24.34 3.71
C TRP A 170 -2.52 -24.02 2.98
N LEU A 171 -2.44 -23.42 1.78
CA LEU A 171 -3.63 -23.08 0.97
C LEU A 171 -4.37 -24.32 0.44
N GLU A 172 -3.68 -25.44 0.25
CA GLU A 172 -4.29 -26.70 -0.19
C GLU A 172 -5.36 -27.23 0.77
N GLN A 173 -5.34 -26.84 2.04
CA GLN A 173 -6.36 -27.20 3.03
C GLN A 173 -7.75 -26.65 2.68
N PHE A 174 -7.80 -25.58 1.89
CA PHE A 174 -9.04 -24.91 1.48
C PHE A 174 -9.59 -25.42 0.15
N LEU A 175 -8.89 -26.37 -0.50
CA LEU A 175 -9.44 -27.02 -1.69
C LEU A 175 -10.68 -27.86 -1.31
N PRO A 176 -11.70 -27.93 -2.18
CA PRO A 176 -12.82 -28.82 -1.97
C PRO A 176 -12.31 -30.26 -1.85
N LYS A 177 -12.67 -30.93 -0.77
CA LYS A 177 -12.36 -32.34 -0.58
C LYS A 177 -13.27 -33.13 -1.53
N ASN A 178 -12.68 -33.79 -2.52
CA ASN A 178 -13.38 -34.73 -3.40
C ASN A 178 -13.90 -35.93 -2.60
#